data_f0c7effce0bbe9ca5bba0157b6b25b7d
#
_entry.id   f0c7effce0bbe9ca5bba0157b6b25b7d
#
_cell.length_a   1.000
_cell.length_b   1.000
_cell.length_c   1.000
_cell.angle_alpha   90.00
_cell.angle_beta   90.00
_cell.angle_gamma   90.00
#
_symmetry.space_group_name_H-M   'P 1'
#
loop_
_entity.id
_entity.type
_entity.pdbx_description
1 polymer ?
#
loop_
_entity_poly.entity_id
_entity_poly.type
_entity_poly.pdbx_seq_one_letter_code
_entity_poly.pdbx_strand_id
1 'polypeptide(L)'
;MLDVLIVGGGYVGLSVAVAIKQAAPHLNVEVIEAAPENAWTKDPRASAIIAAATKMLDVFGLWDRIEPDAQPINRMIVTDSKTSDPVRPVFLTFDGAIEDGRPFAHMIPNVSMVAALRDACADAGIAIRHGLRATGFRDAGPSAELTLSDGATVAARLVVACDGVRSKLRDLAGIKTVTWNYNQSGIVTTVEHERPHEGVAEEHFLPAGPFAILPLKGNRSSLVWTERTADADRLVASDELVFEAELERRFGHKLGQIRATEDRRAFPLGLTLA
;
A
#
# COMPACT_ATOMS: atom_id res chain seq x y z
N MET A 1 0.52 -8.01 -31.88
CA MET A 1 0.51 -6.71 -31.20
C MET A 1 -0.49 -6.79 -30.07
N LEU A 2 -0.13 -6.36 -28.87
CA LEU A 2 -1.03 -6.30 -27.72
C LEU A 2 -2.05 -5.17 -27.88
N ASP A 3 -3.23 -5.34 -27.28
CA ASP A 3 -4.16 -4.22 -27.14
C ASP A 3 -3.74 -3.34 -25.96
N VAL A 4 -3.39 -3.97 -24.81
CA VAL A 4 -2.96 -3.23 -23.61
C VAL A 4 -1.73 -3.90 -23.00
N LEU A 5 -0.71 -3.10 -22.72
CA LEU A 5 0.45 -3.48 -21.93
C LEU A 5 0.47 -2.68 -20.63
N ILE A 6 0.47 -3.39 -19.50
CA ILE A 6 0.51 -2.77 -18.18
C ILE A 6 1.93 -2.92 -17.62
N VAL A 7 2.50 -1.83 -17.14
CA VAL A 7 3.83 -1.81 -16.54
C VAL A 7 3.71 -1.66 -15.04
N GLY A 8 4.06 -2.72 -14.31
CA GLY A 8 3.94 -2.85 -12.86
C GLY A 8 2.90 -3.89 -12.45
N GLY A 9 3.36 -4.98 -11.82
CA GLY A 9 2.57 -6.12 -11.35
C GLY A 9 2.21 -6.04 -9.85
N GLY A 10 2.14 -4.84 -9.28
CA GLY A 10 1.57 -4.61 -7.96
C GLY A 10 0.03 -4.62 -8.00
N TYR A 11 -0.63 -4.51 -6.83
CA TYR A 11 -2.09 -4.58 -6.76
C TYR A 11 -2.81 -3.55 -7.65
N VAL A 12 -2.21 -2.39 -7.92
CA VAL A 12 -2.79 -1.38 -8.83
C VAL A 12 -2.81 -1.89 -10.27
N GLY A 13 -1.66 -2.33 -10.80
CA GLY A 13 -1.56 -2.80 -12.18
C GLY A 13 -2.36 -4.08 -12.43
N LEU A 14 -2.35 -5.00 -11.47
CA LEU A 14 -3.15 -6.23 -11.54
C LEU A 14 -4.66 -5.93 -11.51
N SER A 15 -5.11 -4.96 -10.68
CA SER A 15 -6.51 -4.51 -10.67
C SER A 15 -6.93 -3.92 -12.02
N VAL A 16 -6.06 -3.11 -12.62
CA VAL A 16 -6.31 -2.56 -13.97
C VAL A 16 -6.41 -3.68 -15.01
N ALA A 17 -5.52 -4.68 -14.95
CA ALA A 17 -5.53 -5.82 -15.86
C ALA A 17 -6.84 -6.62 -15.77
N VAL A 18 -7.26 -6.96 -14.55
CA VAL A 18 -8.53 -7.67 -14.28
C VAL A 18 -9.72 -6.87 -14.77
N ALA A 19 -9.78 -5.56 -14.43
CA ALA A 19 -10.87 -4.67 -14.84
C ALA A 19 -11.02 -4.60 -16.37
N ILE A 20 -9.92 -4.41 -17.09
CA ILE A 20 -9.92 -4.36 -18.56
C ILE A 20 -10.42 -5.69 -19.13
N LYS A 21 -9.92 -6.81 -18.60
CA LYS A 21 -10.27 -8.13 -19.13
C LYS A 21 -11.72 -8.52 -18.85
N GLN A 22 -12.27 -8.10 -17.69
CA GLN A 22 -13.70 -8.27 -17.39
C GLN A 22 -14.59 -7.41 -18.29
N ALA A 23 -14.23 -6.16 -18.51
CA ALA A 23 -14.99 -5.24 -19.37
C ALA A 23 -14.88 -5.58 -20.86
N ALA A 24 -13.74 -6.11 -21.29
CA ALA A 24 -13.46 -6.41 -22.69
C ALA A 24 -12.65 -7.73 -22.83
N PRO A 25 -13.29 -8.90 -22.69
CA PRO A 25 -12.63 -10.20 -22.66
C PRO A 25 -11.80 -10.54 -23.92
N HIS A 26 -12.14 -9.93 -25.05
CA HIS A 26 -11.47 -10.14 -26.33
C HIS A 26 -10.12 -9.42 -26.46
N LEU A 27 -9.80 -8.46 -25.58
CA LEU A 27 -8.54 -7.73 -25.65
C LEU A 27 -7.37 -8.59 -25.18
N ASN A 28 -6.24 -8.44 -25.88
CA ASN A 28 -4.97 -9.04 -25.50
C ASN A 28 -4.25 -8.12 -24.48
N VAL A 29 -4.29 -8.52 -23.22
CA VAL A 29 -3.69 -7.78 -22.09
C VAL A 29 -2.48 -8.54 -21.55
N GLU A 30 -1.38 -7.84 -21.32
CA GLU A 30 -0.17 -8.39 -20.70
C GLU A 30 0.34 -7.43 -19.62
N VAL A 31 0.93 -8.00 -18.56
CA VAL A 31 1.58 -7.24 -17.47
C VAL A 31 3.07 -7.54 -17.48
N ILE A 32 3.89 -6.50 -17.35
CA ILE A 32 5.32 -6.66 -17.05
C ILE A 32 5.62 -6.17 -15.63
N GLU A 33 6.47 -6.93 -14.92
CA GLU A 33 6.86 -6.66 -13.56
C GLU A 33 8.39 -6.69 -13.40
N ALA A 34 8.93 -5.65 -12.78
CA ALA A 34 10.37 -5.49 -12.60
C ALA A 34 10.97 -6.46 -11.57
N ALA A 35 10.16 -6.85 -10.58
CA ALA A 35 10.58 -7.76 -9.53
C ALA A 35 10.55 -9.22 -10.01
N PRO A 36 11.35 -10.11 -9.38
CA PRO A 36 11.23 -11.56 -9.57
C PRO A 36 9.84 -12.07 -9.22
N GLU A 37 9.46 -13.22 -9.79
CA GLU A 37 8.11 -13.78 -9.71
C GLU A 37 7.54 -13.88 -8.28
N ASN A 38 8.36 -14.27 -7.31
CA ASN A 38 7.91 -14.48 -5.93
C ASN A 38 8.27 -13.33 -4.98
N ALA A 39 8.70 -12.18 -5.49
CA ALA A 39 9.11 -11.06 -4.64
C ALA A 39 7.95 -10.50 -3.79
N TRP A 40 6.73 -10.52 -4.33
CA TRP A 40 5.52 -10.03 -3.67
C TRP A 40 5.16 -10.82 -2.40
N THR A 41 5.54 -12.11 -2.29
CA THR A 41 5.24 -12.94 -1.11
C THR A 41 5.97 -12.49 0.16
N LYS A 42 6.98 -11.63 -0.01
CA LYS A 42 7.81 -11.09 1.08
C LYS A 42 7.41 -9.67 1.50
N ASP A 43 6.27 -9.15 1.03
CA ASP A 43 5.79 -7.83 1.45
C ASP A 43 5.08 -7.93 2.81
N PRO A 44 5.66 -7.44 3.92
CA PRO A 44 5.04 -7.53 5.24
C PRO A 44 3.96 -6.46 5.47
N ARG A 45 3.76 -5.55 4.51
CA ARG A 45 2.87 -4.40 4.68
C ARG A 45 1.42 -4.80 4.52
N ALA A 46 0.57 -4.06 5.21
CA ALA A 46 -0.86 -4.00 4.98
C ALA A 46 -1.27 -2.60 4.52
N SER A 47 -2.38 -2.50 3.82
CA SER A 47 -2.94 -1.24 3.33
C SER A 47 -4.35 -1.04 3.84
N ALA A 48 -4.68 0.20 4.22
CA ALA A 48 -6.06 0.59 4.51
C ALA A 48 -6.81 0.79 3.19
N ILE A 49 -7.73 -0.10 2.91
CA ILE A 49 -8.51 -0.13 1.67
C ILE A 49 -9.92 0.39 1.97
N ILE A 50 -10.27 1.51 1.39
CA ILE A 50 -11.58 2.16 1.60
C ILE A 50 -12.73 1.36 0.99
N ALA A 51 -13.93 1.56 1.49
CA ALA A 51 -15.14 0.83 1.07
C ALA A 51 -15.38 0.86 -0.45
N ALA A 52 -15.07 1.95 -1.14
CA ALA A 52 -15.20 2.02 -2.60
C ALA A 52 -14.27 1.04 -3.32
N ALA A 53 -13.04 0.86 -2.81
CA ALA A 53 -12.08 -0.08 -3.39
C ALA A 53 -12.38 -1.53 -3.00
N THR A 54 -12.87 -1.80 -1.77
CA THR A 54 -13.35 -3.14 -1.41
C THR A 54 -14.57 -3.55 -2.25
N LYS A 55 -15.48 -2.62 -2.55
CA LYS A 55 -16.59 -2.86 -3.47
C LYS A 55 -16.11 -3.16 -4.90
N MET A 56 -15.06 -2.50 -5.36
CA MET A 56 -14.44 -2.82 -6.65
C MET A 56 -13.87 -4.26 -6.66
N LEU A 57 -13.18 -4.66 -5.58
CA LEU A 57 -12.66 -6.04 -5.45
C LEU A 57 -13.80 -7.07 -5.41
N ASP A 58 -14.92 -6.74 -4.78
CA ASP A 58 -16.14 -7.56 -4.76
C ASP A 58 -16.73 -7.71 -6.17
N VAL A 59 -16.87 -6.62 -6.93
CA VAL A 59 -17.30 -6.65 -8.35
C VAL A 59 -16.35 -7.51 -9.20
N PHE A 60 -15.06 -7.54 -8.88
CA PHE A 60 -14.10 -8.45 -9.55
C PHE A 60 -14.27 -9.91 -9.14
N GLY A 61 -15.12 -10.23 -8.16
CA GLY A 61 -15.29 -11.57 -7.61
C GLY A 61 -14.13 -12.04 -6.72
N LEU A 62 -13.38 -11.10 -6.13
CA LEU A 62 -12.17 -11.37 -5.36
C LEU A 62 -12.37 -11.22 -3.85
N TRP A 63 -13.48 -10.62 -3.42
CA TRP A 63 -13.66 -10.29 -2.01
C TRP A 63 -13.65 -11.53 -1.11
N ASP A 64 -14.34 -12.59 -1.48
CA ASP A 64 -14.38 -13.85 -0.70
C ASP A 64 -13.00 -14.48 -0.46
N ARG A 65 -12.04 -14.22 -1.34
CA ARG A 65 -10.64 -14.69 -1.20
C ARG A 65 -9.81 -13.79 -0.29
N ILE A 66 -10.18 -12.51 -0.19
CA ILE A 66 -9.42 -11.47 0.54
C ILE A 66 -9.99 -11.26 1.95
N GLU A 67 -11.30 -11.33 2.12
CA GLU A 67 -12.02 -11.05 3.37
C GLU A 67 -11.49 -11.85 4.58
N PRO A 68 -11.12 -13.14 4.46
CA PRO A 68 -10.57 -13.90 5.59
C PRO A 68 -9.35 -13.24 6.24
N ASP A 69 -8.55 -12.51 5.48
CA ASP A 69 -7.35 -11.81 5.95
C ASP A 69 -7.61 -10.32 6.25
N ALA A 70 -8.76 -9.79 5.83
CA ALA A 70 -9.09 -8.38 6.00
C ALA A 70 -9.58 -8.10 7.42
N GLN A 71 -9.06 -7.04 8.04
CA GLN A 71 -9.52 -6.54 9.33
C GLN A 71 -10.38 -5.29 9.12
N PRO A 72 -11.66 -5.31 9.49
CA PRO A 72 -12.51 -4.12 9.42
C PRO A 72 -11.98 -2.98 10.30
N ILE A 73 -12.04 -1.76 9.79
CA ILE A 73 -11.88 -0.52 10.56
C ILE A 73 -13.28 0.02 10.83
N ASN A 74 -13.76 -0.19 12.06
CA ASN A 74 -15.12 0.19 12.47
C ASN A 74 -15.19 1.63 12.98
N ARG A 75 -14.07 2.15 13.47
CA ARG A 75 -13.94 3.49 14.03
C ARG A 75 -12.53 4.02 13.79
N MET A 76 -12.41 5.33 13.58
CA MET A 76 -11.13 6.01 13.58
C MET A 76 -11.18 7.18 14.57
N ILE A 77 -10.21 7.21 15.48
CA ILE A 77 -10.05 8.26 16.49
C ILE A 77 -8.85 9.11 16.11
N VAL A 78 -9.07 10.41 16.02
CA VAL A 78 -8.01 11.39 15.74
C VAL A 78 -7.76 12.23 17.00
N THR A 79 -6.51 12.36 17.38
CA THR A 79 -6.08 13.23 18.49
C THR A 79 -4.99 14.20 18.01
N ASP A 80 -4.88 15.33 18.68
CA ASP A 80 -3.79 16.28 18.49
C ASP A 80 -3.20 16.61 19.86
N SER A 81 -1.92 16.30 20.06
CA SER A 81 -1.27 16.37 21.36
C SER A 81 0.25 16.41 21.26
N LYS A 82 0.92 16.68 22.38
CA LYS A 82 2.37 16.51 22.52
C LYS A 82 2.67 15.10 23.04
N THR A 83 3.85 14.59 22.74
CA THR A 83 4.31 13.26 23.23
C THR A 83 4.36 13.19 24.77
N SER A 84 4.52 14.36 25.45
CA SER A 84 4.53 14.47 26.92
C SER A 84 3.15 14.51 27.56
N ASP A 85 2.08 14.65 26.76
CA ASP A 85 0.73 14.82 27.31
C ASP A 85 0.22 13.46 27.83
N PRO A 86 -0.13 13.37 29.11
CA PRO A 86 -0.61 12.12 29.71
C PRO A 86 -2.00 11.72 29.21
N VAL A 87 -2.77 12.68 28.73
CA VAL A 87 -4.11 12.50 28.17
C VAL A 87 -4.13 13.13 26.79
N ARG A 88 -4.62 12.37 25.82
CA ARG A 88 -4.79 12.84 24.45
C ARG A 88 -6.27 13.11 24.18
N PRO A 89 -6.70 14.38 24.18
CA PRO A 89 -8.09 14.71 23.91
C PRO A 89 -8.44 14.29 22.49
N VAL A 90 -9.61 13.67 22.35
CA VAL A 90 -10.14 13.32 21.03
C VAL A 90 -10.49 14.60 20.30
N PHE A 91 -9.88 14.81 19.14
CA PHE A 91 -10.16 15.94 18.25
C PHE A 91 -11.30 15.61 17.29
N LEU A 92 -11.30 14.39 16.74
CA LEU A 92 -12.30 13.96 15.79
C LEU A 92 -12.50 12.44 15.90
N THR A 93 -13.72 11.99 15.72
CA THR A 93 -14.04 10.56 15.61
C THR A 93 -14.82 10.35 14.32
N PHE A 94 -14.37 9.39 13.53
CA PHE A 94 -15.14 8.83 12.43
C PHE A 94 -15.74 7.51 12.94
N ASP A 95 -17.03 7.52 13.19
CA ASP A 95 -17.77 6.33 13.60
C ASP A 95 -18.58 5.80 12.43
N GLY A 96 -18.65 4.50 12.36
CA GLY A 96 -19.71 3.86 11.67
C GLY A 96 -19.38 3.18 10.37
N ALA A 97 -20.45 2.60 9.89
CA ALA A 97 -20.55 1.97 8.61
C ALA A 97 -20.95 3.03 7.57
N ILE A 98 -20.59 2.78 6.33
CA ILE A 98 -21.23 3.44 5.18
C ILE A 98 -22.71 3.05 5.11
N GLU A 99 -23.48 3.68 4.22
CA GLU A 99 -24.95 3.50 4.09
C GLU A 99 -25.42 2.03 4.09
N ASP A 100 -24.61 1.11 3.60
CA ASP A 100 -24.93 -0.35 3.53
C ASP A 100 -24.60 -1.11 4.83
N GLY A 101 -24.18 -0.45 5.89
CA GLY A 101 -23.73 -1.11 7.14
C GLY A 101 -22.34 -1.71 7.09
N ARG A 102 -21.61 -1.56 5.97
CA ARG A 102 -20.23 -2.04 5.82
C ARG A 102 -19.22 -1.08 6.46
N PRO A 103 -18.08 -1.59 6.97
CA PRO A 103 -17.00 -0.75 7.46
C PRO A 103 -16.52 0.24 6.38
N PHE A 104 -16.13 1.45 6.78
CA PHE A 104 -15.64 2.45 5.84
C PHE A 104 -14.29 2.10 5.21
N ALA A 105 -13.52 1.21 5.84
CA ALA A 105 -12.26 0.68 5.33
C ALA A 105 -11.92 -0.68 5.94
N HIS A 106 -10.98 -1.38 5.35
CA HIS A 106 -10.36 -2.60 5.89
C HIS A 106 -8.85 -2.49 5.82
N MET A 107 -8.15 -2.96 6.84
CA MET A 107 -6.73 -3.27 6.72
C MET A 107 -6.57 -4.62 6.03
N ILE A 108 -5.86 -4.64 4.91
CA ILE A 108 -5.65 -5.84 4.11
C ILE A 108 -4.15 -6.05 3.91
N PRO A 109 -3.58 -7.23 4.24
CA PRO A 109 -2.21 -7.56 3.87
C PRO A 109 -2.01 -7.45 2.36
N ASN A 110 -0.95 -6.78 1.93
CA ASN A 110 -0.68 -6.62 0.49
C ASN A 110 -0.51 -7.97 -0.21
N VAL A 111 0.06 -8.95 0.49
CA VAL A 111 0.23 -10.31 -0.03
C VAL A 111 -1.11 -10.97 -0.39
N SER A 112 -2.13 -10.83 0.45
CA SER A 112 -3.46 -11.41 0.20
C SER A 112 -4.14 -10.76 -1.00
N MET A 113 -4.05 -9.43 -1.11
CA MET A 113 -4.56 -8.69 -2.27
C MET A 113 -3.87 -9.10 -3.57
N VAL A 114 -2.53 -9.13 -3.56
CA VAL A 114 -1.75 -9.49 -4.75
C VAL A 114 -1.98 -10.94 -5.14
N ALA A 115 -2.08 -11.87 -4.18
CA ALA A 115 -2.38 -13.28 -4.45
C ALA A 115 -3.71 -13.43 -5.19
N ALA A 116 -4.80 -12.87 -4.65
CA ALA A 116 -6.12 -12.95 -5.26
C ALA A 116 -6.17 -12.33 -6.67
N LEU A 117 -5.51 -11.20 -6.87
CA LEU A 117 -5.43 -10.54 -8.18
C LEU A 117 -4.59 -11.33 -9.18
N ARG A 118 -3.52 -11.98 -8.76
CA ARG A 118 -2.69 -12.84 -9.62
C ARG A 118 -3.47 -14.07 -10.07
N ASP A 119 -4.21 -14.70 -9.17
CA ASP A 119 -5.08 -15.82 -9.50
C ASP A 119 -6.13 -15.39 -10.53
N ALA A 120 -6.77 -14.23 -10.33
CA ALA A 120 -7.72 -13.69 -11.30
C ALA A 120 -7.08 -13.38 -12.67
N CYS A 121 -5.84 -12.91 -12.69
CA CYS A 121 -5.09 -12.73 -13.93
C CYS A 121 -4.85 -14.07 -14.63
N ALA A 122 -4.46 -15.12 -13.89
CA ALA A 122 -4.26 -16.45 -14.43
C ALA A 122 -5.56 -17.04 -14.99
N ASP A 123 -6.66 -16.95 -14.23
CA ASP A 123 -8.00 -17.39 -14.63
C ASP A 123 -8.48 -16.68 -15.92
N ALA A 124 -8.13 -15.40 -16.09
CA ALA A 124 -8.45 -14.60 -17.26
C ALA A 124 -7.46 -14.73 -18.44
N GLY A 125 -6.42 -15.57 -18.29
CA GLY A 125 -5.40 -15.77 -19.31
C GLY A 125 -4.49 -14.55 -19.53
N ILE A 126 -4.31 -13.69 -18.52
CA ILE A 126 -3.42 -12.54 -18.58
C ILE A 126 -1.99 -12.99 -18.22
N ALA A 127 -1.07 -12.84 -19.16
CA ALA A 127 0.33 -13.16 -18.91
C ALA A 127 0.99 -12.06 -18.02
N ILE A 128 1.75 -12.50 -17.02
CA ILE A 128 2.58 -11.63 -16.18
C ILE A 128 4.04 -12.03 -16.41
N ARG A 129 4.81 -11.13 -17.04
CA ARG A 129 6.25 -11.34 -17.29
C ARG A 129 7.07 -10.68 -16.20
N HIS A 130 7.88 -11.47 -15.51
CA HIS A 130 8.68 -11.04 -14.37
C HIS A 130 10.13 -10.72 -14.71
N GLY A 131 10.80 -9.93 -13.87
CA GLY A 131 12.20 -9.56 -14.03
C GLY A 131 12.46 -8.56 -15.15
N LEU A 132 11.41 -7.95 -15.69
CA LEU A 132 11.49 -7.06 -16.86
C LEU A 132 11.13 -5.62 -16.50
N ARG A 133 11.98 -4.70 -16.91
CA ARG A 133 11.79 -3.26 -16.71
C ARG A 133 11.67 -2.55 -18.04
N ALA A 134 10.84 -1.52 -18.13
CA ALA A 134 10.83 -0.59 -19.23
C ALA A 134 12.12 0.25 -19.20
N THR A 135 12.89 0.22 -20.29
CA THR A 135 14.14 0.99 -20.46
C THR A 135 14.03 2.03 -21.55
N GLY A 136 13.04 1.91 -22.44
CA GLY A 136 12.73 2.86 -23.49
C GLY A 136 11.25 2.92 -23.80
N PHE A 137 10.78 4.08 -24.26
CA PHE A 137 9.41 4.31 -24.70
C PHE A 137 9.44 5.11 -26.01
N ARG A 138 8.61 4.71 -26.96
CA ARG A 138 8.42 5.44 -28.22
C ARG A 138 6.92 5.46 -28.55
N ASP A 139 6.40 6.64 -28.76
CA ASP A 139 5.09 6.84 -29.39
C ASP A 139 5.25 6.60 -30.91
N ALA A 140 4.57 5.60 -31.42
CA ALA A 140 4.56 5.24 -32.84
C ALA A 140 3.22 5.60 -33.53
N GLY A 141 2.43 6.50 -32.94
CA GLY A 141 1.14 6.97 -33.42
C GLY A 141 -0.01 6.00 -33.10
N PRO A 142 -0.29 4.98 -33.93
CA PRO A 142 -1.37 4.04 -33.64
C PRO A 142 -1.04 3.01 -32.53
N SER A 143 0.20 2.98 -32.08
CA SER A 143 0.71 2.12 -31.02
C SER A 143 1.82 2.79 -30.24
N ALA A 144 2.13 2.25 -29.07
CA ALA A 144 3.32 2.58 -28.30
C ALA A 144 4.27 1.40 -28.26
N GLU A 145 5.56 1.66 -28.28
CA GLU A 145 6.61 0.64 -28.22
C GLU A 145 7.42 0.80 -26.94
N LEU A 146 7.57 -0.26 -26.18
CA LEU A 146 8.45 -0.33 -25.03
C LEU A 146 9.67 -1.19 -25.32
N THR A 147 10.85 -0.66 -25.02
CA THR A 147 12.08 -1.46 -24.92
C THR A 147 12.19 -1.98 -23.50
N LEU A 148 12.46 -3.26 -23.34
CA LEU A 148 12.61 -3.93 -22.05
C LEU A 148 14.09 -4.13 -21.68
N SER A 149 14.35 -4.47 -20.43
CA SER A 149 15.70 -4.65 -19.88
C SER A 149 16.48 -5.83 -20.51
N ASP A 150 15.79 -6.76 -21.13
CA ASP A 150 16.37 -7.89 -21.89
C ASP A 150 16.68 -7.53 -23.37
N GLY A 151 16.41 -6.28 -23.77
CA GLY A 151 16.59 -5.78 -25.13
C GLY A 151 15.40 -6.05 -26.06
N ALA A 152 14.38 -6.78 -25.62
CA ALA A 152 13.18 -6.99 -26.41
C ALA A 152 12.34 -5.72 -26.55
N THR A 153 11.64 -5.59 -27.68
CA THR A 153 10.65 -4.52 -27.88
C THR A 153 9.25 -5.12 -27.92
N VAL A 154 8.33 -4.50 -27.18
CA VAL A 154 6.92 -4.87 -27.12
C VAL A 154 6.07 -3.71 -27.62
N ALA A 155 5.19 -3.98 -28.59
CA ALA A 155 4.27 -3.01 -29.14
C ALA A 155 2.85 -3.28 -28.61
N ALA A 156 2.17 -2.23 -28.14
CA ALA A 156 0.79 -2.26 -27.70
C ALA A 156 0.03 -1.02 -28.18
N ARG A 157 -1.29 -1.15 -28.36
CA ARG A 157 -2.15 0.00 -28.70
C ARG A 157 -2.25 1.01 -27.56
N LEU A 158 -2.19 0.49 -26.33
CA LEU A 158 -2.18 1.29 -25.11
C LEU A 158 -1.13 0.74 -24.13
N VAL A 159 -0.36 1.64 -23.55
CA VAL A 159 0.53 1.33 -22.43
C VAL A 159 0.03 2.04 -21.17
N VAL A 160 -0.12 1.28 -20.08
CA VAL A 160 -0.59 1.80 -18.77
C VAL A 160 0.56 1.73 -17.77
N ALA A 161 0.97 2.89 -17.25
CA ALA A 161 2.03 3.00 -16.25
C ALA A 161 1.47 2.76 -14.84
N CYS A 162 1.80 1.62 -14.26
CA CYS A 162 1.51 1.23 -12.87
C CYS A 162 2.79 0.90 -12.09
N ASP A 163 3.94 1.43 -12.51
CA ASP A 163 5.27 1.13 -12.01
C ASP A 163 5.67 1.94 -10.75
N GLY A 164 4.67 2.54 -10.09
CA GLY A 164 4.77 3.11 -8.75
C GLY A 164 5.23 4.56 -8.71
N VAL A 165 5.49 5.05 -7.50
CA VAL A 165 5.80 6.46 -7.25
C VAL A 165 7.04 6.95 -8.00
N ARG A 166 8.03 6.08 -8.20
CA ARG A 166 9.25 6.35 -8.97
C ARG A 166 9.14 5.84 -10.41
N SER A 167 7.97 6.03 -11.03
CA SER A 167 7.66 5.55 -12.37
C SER A 167 8.72 5.95 -13.38
N LYS A 168 9.40 4.96 -13.92
CA LYS A 168 10.36 5.14 -15.00
C LYS A 168 9.66 5.42 -16.33
N LEU A 169 8.48 4.83 -16.52
CA LEU A 169 7.70 5.02 -17.73
C LEU A 169 7.18 6.46 -17.85
N ARG A 170 6.75 7.07 -16.74
CA ARG A 170 6.41 8.50 -16.68
C ARG A 170 7.56 9.38 -17.15
N ASP A 171 8.79 9.11 -16.67
CA ASP A 171 9.98 9.86 -17.07
C ASP A 171 10.29 9.66 -18.55
N LEU A 172 10.21 8.43 -19.06
CA LEU A 172 10.42 8.09 -20.46
C LEU A 172 9.38 8.75 -21.39
N ALA A 173 8.14 8.92 -20.90
CA ALA A 173 7.08 9.63 -21.62
C ALA A 173 7.24 11.16 -21.57
N GLY A 174 8.25 11.68 -20.90
CA GLY A 174 8.51 13.12 -20.80
C GLY A 174 7.55 13.87 -19.87
N ILE A 175 6.78 13.17 -19.04
CA ILE A 175 5.85 13.78 -18.09
C ILE A 175 6.67 14.36 -16.93
N LYS A 176 6.65 15.67 -16.80
CA LYS A 176 7.38 16.39 -15.75
C LYS A 176 6.65 16.29 -14.43
N THR A 177 7.42 16.23 -13.34
CA THR A 177 6.88 16.22 -11.97
C THR A 177 7.49 17.34 -11.15
N VAL A 178 6.72 17.82 -10.18
CA VAL A 178 7.20 18.68 -9.10
C VAL A 178 7.16 17.88 -7.81
N THR A 179 8.28 17.84 -7.10
CA THR A 179 8.42 17.03 -5.87
C THR A 179 8.81 17.90 -4.69
N TRP A 180 8.11 17.76 -3.58
CA TRP A 180 8.47 18.34 -2.29
C TRP A 180 8.85 17.23 -1.31
N ASN A 181 10.01 17.36 -0.70
CA ASN A 181 10.44 16.49 0.41
C ASN A 181 10.03 17.16 1.72
N TYR A 182 9.38 16.42 2.60
CA TYR A 182 8.96 16.93 3.92
C TYR A 182 10.07 16.86 4.97
N ASN A 183 11.22 16.26 4.65
CA ASN A 183 12.29 15.94 5.60
C ASN A 183 11.79 15.10 6.80
N GLN A 184 10.76 14.32 6.53
CA GLN A 184 10.15 13.36 7.44
C GLN A 184 10.20 11.97 6.82
N SER A 185 10.20 10.95 7.66
CA SER A 185 10.10 9.54 7.26
C SER A 185 9.05 8.86 8.11
N GLY A 186 8.25 7.99 7.49
CA GLY A 186 7.34 7.08 8.18
C GLY A 186 8.05 5.79 8.54
N ILE A 187 8.16 5.48 9.83
CA ILE A 187 8.60 4.17 10.32
C ILE A 187 7.39 3.25 10.26
N VAL A 188 7.54 2.12 9.57
CA VAL A 188 6.50 1.09 9.46
C VAL A 188 6.98 -0.16 10.16
N THR A 189 6.13 -0.71 11.03
CA THR A 189 6.30 -2.00 11.70
C THR A 189 4.96 -2.54 12.13
N THR A 190 4.91 -3.79 12.59
CA THR A 190 3.73 -4.39 13.21
C THR A 190 4.01 -4.61 14.68
N VAL A 191 3.00 -4.40 15.52
CA VAL A 191 3.04 -4.70 16.95
C VAL A 191 1.97 -5.72 17.31
N GLU A 192 2.30 -6.58 18.25
CA GLU A 192 1.35 -7.36 19.06
C GLU A 192 1.02 -6.59 20.33
N HIS A 193 -0.19 -6.74 20.82
CA HIS A 193 -0.67 -6.10 22.04
C HIS A 193 -1.57 -7.03 22.86
N GLU A 194 -1.65 -6.76 24.17
CA GLU A 194 -2.32 -7.61 25.13
C GLU A 194 -3.84 -7.60 24.98
N ARG A 195 -4.42 -6.43 24.70
CA ARG A 195 -5.88 -6.22 24.67
C ARG A 195 -6.38 -6.08 23.23
N PRO A 196 -7.63 -6.49 22.94
CA PRO A 196 -8.20 -6.35 21.63
C PRO A 196 -8.38 -4.86 21.24
N HIS A 197 -8.12 -4.53 19.97
CA HIS A 197 -8.27 -3.18 19.39
C HIS A 197 -9.73 -2.86 19.00
N GLU A 198 -10.66 -3.82 19.03
CA GLU A 198 -12.08 -3.65 18.68
C GLU A 198 -12.34 -3.05 17.30
N GLY A 199 -11.41 -3.22 16.35
CA GLY A 199 -11.49 -2.62 15.02
C GLY A 199 -11.32 -1.10 15.01
N VAL A 200 -10.72 -0.52 16.05
CA VAL A 200 -10.46 0.91 16.16
C VAL A 200 -9.10 1.24 15.57
N ALA A 201 -9.06 2.15 14.60
CA ALA A 201 -7.86 2.84 14.15
C ALA A 201 -7.66 4.11 14.96
N GLU A 202 -6.41 4.44 15.29
CA GLU A 202 -6.07 5.69 15.98
C GLU A 202 -5.02 6.45 15.18
N GLU A 203 -5.21 7.78 15.07
CA GLU A 203 -4.26 8.70 14.45
C GLU A 203 -3.93 9.81 15.45
N HIS A 204 -2.71 9.80 15.93
CA HIS A 204 -2.22 10.81 16.85
C HIS A 204 -1.36 11.83 16.10
N PHE A 205 -1.85 13.06 15.92
CA PHE A 205 -1.02 14.15 15.42
C PHE A 205 -0.06 14.58 16.53
N LEU A 206 1.20 14.20 16.38
CA LEU A 206 2.30 14.53 17.26
C LEU A 206 3.18 15.62 16.63
N PRO A 207 4.06 16.31 17.39
CA PRO A 207 4.86 17.43 16.87
C PRO A 207 5.76 17.09 15.67
N ALA A 208 6.21 15.83 15.57
CA ALA A 208 7.04 15.36 14.44
C ALA A 208 6.21 14.92 13.23
N GLY A 209 4.93 14.66 13.42
CA GLY A 209 3.99 14.17 12.41
C GLY A 209 3.03 13.14 12.97
N PRO A 210 2.15 12.57 12.13
CA PRO A 210 1.16 11.60 12.55
C PRO A 210 1.79 10.27 13.01
N PHE A 211 1.16 9.68 14.02
CA PHE A 211 1.42 8.34 14.51
C PHE A 211 0.13 7.53 14.41
N ALA A 212 0.05 6.67 13.42
CA ALA A 212 -1.13 5.85 13.14
C ALA A 212 -1.00 4.45 13.74
N ILE A 213 -2.07 3.97 14.39
CA ILE A 213 -2.26 2.62 14.90
C ILE A 213 -3.43 2.02 14.12
N LEU A 214 -3.14 1.05 13.27
CA LEU A 214 -4.11 0.49 12.33
C LEU A 214 -4.37 -0.99 12.67
N PRO A 215 -5.62 -1.39 12.97
CA PRO A 215 -5.94 -2.73 13.44
C PRO A 215 -5.65 -3.80 12.38
N LEU A 216 -5.04 -4.90 12.79
CA LEU A 216 -4.85 -6.11 11.98
C LEU A 216 -5.58 -7.29 12.62
N LYS A 217 -5.74 -8.40 11.90
CA LYS A 217 -6.32 -9.63 12.46
C LYS A 217 -5.58 -10.06 13.74
N GLY A 218 -6.38 -10.46 14.74
CA GLY A 218 -5.90 -10.80 16.10
C GLY A 218 -5.57 -9.54 16.91
N ASN A 219 -4.78 -9.72 17.97
CA ASN A 219 -4.29 -8.62 18.80
C ASN A 219 -3.02 -8.00 18.18
N ARG A 220 -3.14 -7.51 16.96
CA ARG A 220 -2.04 -6.92 16.18
C ARG A 220 -2.45 -5.58 15.59
N SER A 221 -1.49 -4.69 15.43
CA SER A 221 -1.69 -3.43 14.74
C SER A 221 -0.48 -3.09 13.84
N SER A 222 -0.77 -2.58 12.65
CA SER A 222 0.25 -1.96 11.80
C SER A 222 0.47 -0.53 12.28
N LEU A 223 1.72 -0.10 12.37
CA LEU A 223 2.09 1.24 12.75
C LEU A 223 2.65 2.01 11.56
N VAL A 224 2.26 3.28 11.47
CA VAL A 224 2.94 4.28 10.64
C VAL A 224 3.34 5.42 11.55
N TRP A 225 4.60 5.48 11.88
CA TRP A 225 5.15 6.43 12.85
C TRP A 225 6.01 7.46 12.14
N THR A 226 5.51 8.68 12.03
CA THR A 226 6.21 9.77 11.36
C THR A 226 7.15 10.49 12.30
N GLU A 227 8.41 10.63 11.86
CA GLU A 227 9.46 11.40 12.52
C GLU A 227 10.26 12.21 11.49
N ARG A 228 11.09 13.17 11.99
CA ARG A 228 12.11 13.77 11.14
C ARG A 228 13.03 12.67 10.62
N THR A 229 13.48 12.76 9.37
CA THR A 229 14.26 11.68 8.74
C THR A 229 15.45 11.20 9.59
N ALA A 230 16.24 12.13 10.16
CA ALA A 230 17.37 11.76 10.99
C ALA A 230 16.98 11.02 12.30
N ASP A 231 15.82 11.38 12.89
CA ASP A 231 15.30 10.71 14.08
C ASP A 231 14.72 9.35 13.73
N ALA A 232 14.04 9.22 12.60
CA ALA A 232 13.53 7.95 12.09
C ALA A 232 14.67 6.96 11.83
N ASP A 233 15.75 7.40 11.18
CA ASP A 233 16.93 6.57 10.90
C ASP A 233 17.58 6.10 12.22
N ARG A 234 17.70 6.99 13.21
CA ARG A 234 18.23 6.65 14.53
C ARG A 234 17.36 5.63 15.26
N LEU A 235 16.03 5.80 15.22
CA LEU A 235 15.08 4.89 15.86
C LEU A 235 15.09 3.50 15.21
N VAL A 236 15.12 3.43 13.89
CA VAL A 236 15.19 2.14 13.16
C VAL A 236 16.50 1.39 13.48
N ALA A 237 17.61 2.13 13.65
CA ALA A 237 18.92 1.55 13.96
C ALA A 237 19.14 1.30 15.47
N SER A 238 18.27 1.77 16.36
CA SER A 238 18.40 1.59 17.81
C SER A 238 18.21 0.14 18.24
N ASP A 239 18.71 -0.21 19.43
CA ASP A 239 18.38 -1.49 20.04
C ASP A 239 16.87 -1.61 20.35
N GLU A 240 16.42 -2.83 20.64
CA GLU A 240 15.00 -3.16 20.85
C GLU A 240 14.45 -2.40 22.06
N LEU A 241 15.18 -2.31 23.15
CA LEU A 241 14.71 -1.67 24.38
C LEU A 241 14.48 -0.17 24.18
N VAL A 242 15.38 0.51 23.49
CA VAL A 242 15.24 1.94 23.17
C VAL A 242 14.05 2.18 22.23
N PHE A 243 13.92 1.33 21.22
CA PHE A 243 12.80 1.44 20.28
C PHE A 243 11.45 1.23 20.97
N GLU A 244 11.33 0.16 21.78
CA GLU A 244 10.08 -0.16 22.49
C GLU A 244 9.70 0.93 23.50
N ALA A 245 10.67 1.49 24.24
CA ALA A 245 10.40 2.61 25.14
C ALA A 245 9.87 3.85 24.43
N GLU A 246 10.45 4.21 23.27
CA GLU A 246 9.99 5.31 22.46
C GLU A 246 8.64 5.02 21.77
N LEU A 247 8.41 3.77 21.41
CA LEU A 247 7.14 3.30 20.87
C LEU A 247 6.04 3.41 21.94
N GLU A 248 6.26 2.90 23.14
CA GLU A 248 5.29 2.91 24.23
C GLU A 248 4.85 4.35 24.61
N ARG A 249 5.78 5.31 24.63
CA ARG A 249 5.47 6.73 24.86
C ARG A 249 4.47 7.30 23.85
N ARG A 250 4.46 6.80 22.60
CA ARG A 250 3.58 7.27 21.53
C ARG A 250 2.31 6.44 21.43
N PHE A 251 2.44 5.15 21.62
CA PHE A 251 1.34 4.19 21.56
C PHE A 251 0.39 4.35 22.77
N GLY A 252 0.96 4.57 23.95
CA GLY A 252 0.22 4.61 25.21
C GLY A 252 -0.12 3.20 25.72
N HIS A 253 -0.92 3.12 26.78
CA HIS A 253 -1.21 1.88 27.52
C HIS A 253 -2.61 1.33 27.27
N LYS A 254 -3.38 1.88 26.33
CA LYS A 254 -4.79 1.51 26.09
C LYS A 254 -4.94 0.02 25.73
N LEU A 255 -4.04 -0.48 24.88
CA LEU A 255 -4.03 -1.88 24.45
C LEU A 255 -3.15 -2.79 25.33
N GLY A 256 -2.71 -2.32 26.49
CA GLY A 256 -1.85 -3.07 27.41
C GLY A 256 -0.39 -3.07 26.97
N GLN A 257 0.32 -4.15 27.28
CA GLN A 257 1.71 -4.32 26.83
C GLN A 257 1.75 -4.48 25.31
N ILE A 258 2.79 -3.90 24.69
CA ILE A 258 3.02 -3.95 23.26
C ILE A 258 4.42 -4.50 22.97
N ARG A 259 4.56 -5.15 21.83
CA ARG A 259 5.83 -5.68 21.33
C ARG A 259 5.90 -5.52 19.82
N ALA A 260 6.99 -4.97 19.31
CA ALA A 260 7.26 -4.96 17.87
C ALA A 260 7.62 -6.38 17.41
N THR A 261 6.97 -6.86 16.33
CA THR A 261 7.11 -8.24 15.84
C THR A 261 7.66 -8.34 14.44
N GLU A 262 7.74 -7.22 13.71
CA GLU A 262 8.21 -7.16 12.34
C GLU A 262 9.42 -6.23 12.21
N ASP A 263 10.16 -6.39 11.11
CA ASP A 263 11.24 -5.49 10.76
C ASP A 263 10.79 -4.03 10.75
N ARG A 264 11.60 -3.15 11.34
CA ARG A 264 11.40 -1.70 11.30
C ARG A 264 11.96 -1.15 10.00
N ARG A 265 11.14 -0.41 9.26
CA ARG A 265 11.57 0.20 7.99
C ARG A 265 11.13 1.65 7.95
N ALA A 266 12.04 2.55 7.56
CA ALA A 266 11.73 3.96 7.36
C ALA A 266 11.56 4.26 5.86
N PHE A 267 10.52 5.01 5.54
CA PHE A 267 10.20 5.46 4.18
C PHE A 267 10.16 6.98 4.15
N PRO A 268 10.95 7.65 3.30
CA PRO A 268 10.89 9.09 3.13
C PRO A 268 9.49 9.56 2.72
N LEU A 269 9.02 10.64 3.32
CA LEU A 269 7.73 11.25 3.01
C LEU A 269 7.92 12.49 2.13
N GLY A 270 7.04 12.63 1.16
CA GLY A 270 7.04 13.74 0.23
C GLY A 270 5.81 13.72 -0.66
N LEU A 271 5.63 14.79 -1.41
CA LEU A 271 4.56 14.94 -2.39
C LEU A 271 5.17 15.06 -3.78
N THR A 272 4.69 14.28 -4.72
CA THR A 272 5.01 14.41 -6.14
C THR A 272 3.73 14.60 -6.93
N LEU A 273 3.69 15.68 -7.70
CA LEU A 273 2.60 15.99 -8.64
C LEU A 273 3.12 15.87 -10.06
N ALA A 274 2.31 15.29 -10.96
CA ALA A 274 2.55 15.17 -12.40
C ALA A 274 1.65 16.14 -13.16
#